data_71a494d64e1595ccdd4328431af8ef25
#
_entry.id   71a494d64e1595ccdd4328431af8ef25
#
_cell.length_a   1.000
_cell.length_b   1.000
_cell.length_c   1.000
_cell.angle_alpha   90.00
_cell.angle_beta   90.00
_cell.angle_gamma   90.00
#
_symmetry.space_group_name_H-M   'P 1'
#
loop_
_entity.id
_entity.type
_entity.pdbx_description
1 polymer ?
#
loop_
_entity_poly.entity_id
_entity_poly.type
_entity_poly.pdbx_seq_one_letter_code
_entity_poly.pdbx_strand_id
1 'polypeptide(L)'
;LFHILPIQPKAQNKIEFNKLINDLGTFSEDSKPKTCTFKFTNHQAKAIAIAHVQSTCGCAVPQYTKKAIKPGESGEIKITYNPQGRPGIFNRAILVSFSDQTEKTRLFVKGTVTPGVVRKDKSYPYVMGDLQLRTTGIKLKQMRSNVQQQNIMVVNSGNSPLYTIIESQIPYVSATMVPNILKPNQKGEIQLIRYADKDKDRTICIRLKENAHQQNVAGKISIIITSEKCTQ
;
A
#
# COMPACT_ATOMS: atom_id res chain seq x y z
N LEU A 1 13.90 -63.15 -33.52
CA LEU A 1 14.47 -62.53 -32.30
C LEU A 1 14.05 -61.06 -32.30
N PHE A 2 13.01 -60.72 -31.51
CA PHE A 2 12.67 -59.33 -31.26
C PHE A 2 13.55 -58.78 -30.16
N HIS A 3 14.40 -57.81 -30.50
CA HIS A 3 15.17 -57.04 -29.53
C HIS A 3 14.23 -55.99 -28.91
N ILE A 4 13.83 -56.24 -27.67
CA ILE A 4 13.12 -55.22 -26.83
C ILE A 4 14.23 -54.29 -26.35
N LEU A 5 14.28 -53.10 -26.95
CA LEU A 5 15.12 -51.98 -26.43
C LEU A 5 14.54 -51.56 -25.07
N PRO A 6 15.36 -51.42 -24.03
CA PRO A 6 14.90 -50.94 -22.75
C PRO A 6 14.39 -49.49 -22.89
N ILE A 7 13.15 -49.23 -22.50
CA ILE A 7 12.61 -47.87 -22.38
C ILE A 7 13.44 -47.20 -21.28
N GLN A 8 14.32 -46.27 -21.68
CA GLN A 8 15.03 -45.48 -20.71
C GLN A 8 14.01 -44.53 -19.99
N PRO A 9 13.98 -44.53 -18.66
CA PRO A 9 13.10 -43.61 -17.94
C PRO A 9 13.53 -42.19 -18.27
N LYS A 10 12.56 -41.41 -18.74
CA LYS A 10 12.67 -39.96 -18.98
C LYS A 10 13.31 -39.32 -17.74
N ALA A 11 14.41 -38.60 -17.90
CA ALA A 11 15.15 -37.97 -16.80
C ALA A 11 14.17 -37.17 -15.93
N GLN A 12 13.83 -37.72 -14.76
CA GLN A 12 13.02 -37.03 -13.76
C GLN A 12 13.76 -35.76 -13.31
N ASN A 13 13.01 -34.68 -13.10
CA ASN A 13 13.52 -33.45 -12.52
C ASN A 13 14.38 -33.80 -11.30
N LYS A 14 15.67 -33.59 -11.40
CA LYS A 14 16.65 -34.04 -10.42
C LYS A 14 16.63 -33.20 -9.12
N ILE A 15 15.82 -32.14 -9.07
CA ILE A 15 15.55 -31.31 -7.87
C ILE A 15 14.03 -31.30 -7.66
N GLU A 16 13.58 -31.85 -6.55
CA GLU A 16 12.17 -31.97 -6.24
C GLU A 16 11.80 -31.00 -5.11
N PHE A 17 10.87 -30.09 -5.40
CA PHE A 17 10.28 -29.20 -4.40
C PHE A 17 9.05 -29.83 -3.76
N ASN A 18 8.91 -29.70 -2.45
CA ASN A 18 7.72 -30.13 -1.73
C ASN A 18 6.45 -29.42 -2.20
N LYS A 19 6.60 -28.18 -2.67
CA LYS A 19 5.56 -27.37 -3.30
C LYS A 19 6.19 -26.23 -4.09
N LEU A 20 5.51 -25.79 -5.16
CA LEU A 20 5.92 -24.66 -5.98
C LEU A 20 5.18 -23.36 -5.64
N ILE A 21 4.09 -23.47 -4.89
CA ILE A 21 3.24 -22.34 -4.51
C ILE A 21 3.06 -22.34 -2.99
N ASN A 22 3.28 -21.22 -2.36
CA ASN A 22 2.94 -20.94 -0.97
C ASN A 22 1.84 -19.89 -0.93
N ASP A 23 0.69 -20.24 -0.32
CA ASP A 23 -0.39 -19.33 -0.05
C ASP A 23 -0.26 -18.84 1.40
N LEU A 24 -0.09 -17.54 1.59
CA LEU A 24 0.01 -16.89 2.89
C LEU A 24 -1.35 -16.57 3.50
N GLY A 25 -2.44 -16.84 2.76
CA GLY A 25 -3.80 -16.54 3.16
C GLY A 25 -4.13 -15.06 3.12
N THR A 26 -5.13 -14.66 3.92
CA THR A 26 -5.58 -13.27 4.04
C THR A 26 -5.08 -12.68 5.37
N PHE A 27 -4.49 -11.48 5.30
CA PHE A 27 -3.96 -10.77 6.48
C PHE A 27 -3.91 -9.26 6.23
N SER A 28 -3.92 -8.47 7.31
CA SER A 28 -3.88 -7.01 7.23
C SER A 28 -2.49 -6.50 6.82
N GLU A 29 -2.44 -5.33 6.16
CA GLU A 29 -1.19 -4.62 5.89
C GLU A 29 -0.46 -4.17 7.16
N ASP A 30 -1.17 -4.05 8.30
CA ASP A 30 -0.59 -3.77 9.62
C ASP A 30 0.05 -4.99 10.27
N SER A 31 -0.09 -6.16 9.66
CA SER A 31 0.51 -7.39 10.18
C SER A 31 2.03 -7.32 10.08
N LYS A 32 2.70 -8.01 11.01
CA LYS A 32 4.14 -8.27 10.86
C LYS A 32 4.42 -8.99 9.56
N PRO A 33 5.61 -8.86 8.97
CA PRO A 33 6.00 -9.59 7.77
C PRO A 33 5.72 -11.09 7.91
N LYS A 34 5.13 -11.69 6.88
CA LYS A 34 4.79 -13.11 6.83
C LYS A 34 5.91 -13.90 6.16
N THR A 35 6.24 -15.03 6.73
CA THR A 35 7.32 -15.89 6.23
C THR A 35 6.78 -17.24 5.82
N CYS A 36 7.23 -17.74 4.66
CA CYS A 36 7.00 -19.12 4.22
C CYS A 36 8.31 -19.77 3.78
N THR A 37 8.31 -21.10 3.77
CA THR A 37 9.50 -21.88 3.40
C THR A 37 9.14 -22.87 2.30
N PHE A 38 9.98 -22.92 1.26
CA PHE A 38 10.02 -23.95 0.25
C PHE A 38 11.18 -24.90 0.59
N LYS A 39 10.89 -26.19 0.67
CA LYS A 39 11.89 -27.22 0.84
C LYS A 39 12.04 -27.99 -0.45
N PHE A 40 13.24 -28.43 -0.74
CA PHE A 40 13.53 -29.27 -1.90
C PHE A 40 14.56 -30.34 -1.54
N THR A 41 14.57 -31.41 -2.29
CA THR A 41 15.53 -32.52 -2.15
C THR A 41 16.36 -32.64 -3.42
N ASN A 42 17.65 -32.84 -3.27
CA ASN A 42 18.56 -33.12 -4.37
C ASN A 42 18.53 -34.61 -4.71
N HIS A 43 17.86 -34.96 -5.80
CA HIS A 43 17.84 -36.32 -6.34
C HIS A 43 18.92 -36.54 -7.44
N GLN A 44 19.83 -35.61 -7.61
CA GLN A 44 20.92 -35.76 -8.54
C GLN A 44 22.04 -36.64 -7.96
N ALA A 45 22.88 -37.19 -8.83
CA ALA A 45 24.05 -37.98 -8.42
C ALA A 45 25.21 -37.15 -7.86
N LYS A 46 25.15 -35.82 -7.96
CA LYS A 46 26.21 -34.90 -7.51
C LYS A 46 25.63 -33.78 -6.59
N ALA A 47 26.51 -33.20 -5.80
CA ALA A 47 26.14 -32.04 -4.97
C ALA A 47 25.80 -30.83 -5.84
N ILE A 48 24.77 -30.09 -5.39
CA ILE A 48 24.32 -28.83 -6.02
C ILE A 48 24.37 -27.69 -5.01
N ALA A 49 24.43 -26.46 -5.51
CA ALA A 49 24.28 -25.27 -4.67
C ALA A 49 23.20 -24.35 -5.27
N ILE A 50 22.54 -23.58 -4.42
CA ILE A 50 21.69 -22.48 -4.88
C ILE A 50 22.63 -21.34 -5.29
N ALA A 51 22.68 -21.04 -6.58
CA ALA A 51 23.51 -19.96 -7.11
C ALA A 51 22.90 -18.60 -6.83
N HIS A 52 21.58 -18.47 -7.05
CA HIS A 52 20.87 -17.21 -6.85
C HIS A 52 19.38 -17.42 -6.59
N VAL A 53 18.80 -16.56 -5.76
CA VAL A 53 17.35 -16.47 -5.55
C VAL A 53 16.94 -15.01 -5.70
N GLN A 54 16.05 -14.75 -6.63
CA GLN A 54 15.57 -13.41 -6.95
C GLN A 54 14.05 -13.34 -6.84
N SER A 55 13.56 -12.35 -6.12
CA SER A 55 12.13 -11.98 -6.12
C SER A 55 11.87 -10.96 -7.23
N THR A 56 10.67 -11.03 -7.82
CA THR A 56 10.22 -10.04 -8.83
C THR A 56 9.79 -8.71 -8.21
N CYS A 57 9.82 -8.57 -6.88
CA CYS A 57 9.51 -7.32 -6.16
C CYS A 57 10.40 -7.18 -4.93
N GLY A 58 10.64 -5.94 -4.51
CA GLY A 58 11.31 -5.64 -3.23
C GLY A 58 10.49 -5.98 -1.98
N CYS A 59 9.25 -6.47 -2.14
CA CYS A 59 8.33 -6.82 -1.06
C CYS A 59 8.57 -8.21 -0.48
N ALA A 60 9.30 -9.07 -1.19
CA ALA A 60 9.58 -10.45 -0.79
C ALA A 60 11.11 -10.65 -0.74
N VAL A 61 11.63 -10.85 0.45
CA VAL A 61 13.07 -10.99 0.70
C VAL A 61 13.43 -12.46 0.86
N PRO A 62 14.28 -13.04 -0.02
CA PRO A 62 14.71 -14.41 0.07
C PRO A 62 15.89 -14.62 1.00
N GLN A 63 15.85 -15.71 1.76
CA GLN A 63 16.97 -16.31 2.46
C GLN A 63 17.03 -17.77 2.04
N TYR A 64 18.21 -18.36 1.87
CA TYR A 64 18.32 -19.72 1.38
C TYR A 64 19.59 -20.42 1.84
N THR A 65 19.61 -21.77 1.74
CA THR A 65 20.73 -22.63 2.07
C THR A 65 21.94 -22.25 1.22
N LYS A 66 23.04 -21.82 1.86
CA LYS A 66 24.28 -21.39 1.20
C LYS A 66 25.28 -22.52 0.97
N LYS A 67 25.20 -23.60 1.75
CA LYS A 67 26.08 -24.76 1.61
C LYS A 67 25.70 -25.61 0.41
N ALA A 68 26.67 -26.39 -0.12
CA ALA A 68 26.39 -27.43 -1.08
C ALA A 68 25.44 -28.49 -0.49
N ILE A 69 24.51 -28.96 -1.28
CA ILE A 69 23.46 -29.93 -0.92
C ILE A 69 23.81 -31.23 -1.63
N LYS A 70 24.22 -32.25 -0.88
CA LYS A 70 24.64 -33.53 -1.41
C LYS A 70 23.45 -34.33 -1.96
N PRO A 71 23.74 -35.40 -2.77
CA PRO A 71 22.71 -36.36 -3.17
C PRO A 71 21.89 -36.85 -1.98
N GLY A 72 20.55 -36.79 -2.09
CA GLY A 72 19.59 -37.16 -1.03
C GLY A 72 19.39 -36.10 0.06
N GLU A 73 20.22 -35.08 0.16
CA GLU A 73 20.03 -33.99 1.14
C GLU A 73 18.98 -32.98 0.68
N SER A 74 18.41 -32.28 1.66
CA SER A 74 17.41 -31.22 1.43
C SER A 74 17.99 -29.84 1.66
N GLY A 75 17.49 -28.89 0.87
CA GLY A 75 17.73 -27.46 1.04
C GLY A 75 16.42 -26.72 1.28
N GLU A 76 16.53 -25.46 1.69
CA GLU A 76 15.36 -24.60 1.93
C GLU A 76 15.56 -23.19 1.39
N ILE A 77 14.45 -22.59 1.00
CA ILE A 77 14.33 -21.19 0.62
C ILE A 77 13.21 -20.58 1.45
N LYS A 78 13.56 -19.62 2.28
CA LYS A 78 12.66 -18.87 3.13
C LYS A 78 12.35 -17.52 2.50
N ILE A 79 11.08 -17.20 2.34
CA ILE A 79 10.63 -15.93 1.76
C ILE A 79 9.87 -15.15 2.83
N THR A 80 10.31 -13.94 3.11
CA THR A 80 9.63 -13.01 4.02
C THR A 80 8.94 -11.93 3.19
N TYR A 81 7.61 -11.88 3.25
CA TYR A 81 6.77 -10.91 2.56
C TYR A 81 6.37 -9.79 3.52
N ASN A 82 6.64 -8.54 3.14
CA ASN A 82 6.21 -7.34 3.88
C ASN A 82 4.89 -6.82 3.28
N PRO A 83 3.78 -6.84 4.04
CA PRO A 83 2.47 -6.39 3.56
C PRO A 83 2.27 -4.87 3.60
N GLN A 84 3.09 -4.13 4.33
CA GLN A 84 2.89 -2.73 4.64
C GLN A 84 2.78 -1.86 3.38
N GLY A 85 1.68 -1.11 3.27
CA GLY A 85 1.38 -0.25 2.13
C GLY A 85 1.08 -1.02 0.83
N ARG A 86 0.62 -2.31 0.93
CA ARG A 86 0.38 -3.18 -0.23
C ARG A 86 -0.95 -3.92 -0.16
N PRO A 87 -2.07 -3.23 0.11
CA PRO A 87 -3.38 -3.88 0.12
C PRO A 87 -3.73 -4.44 -1.27
N GLY A 88 -4.50 -5.52 -1.29
CA GLY A 88 -4.92 -6.21 -2.50
C GLY A 88 -4.38 -7.64 -2.63
N ILE A 89 -4.79 -8.31 -3.69
CA ILE A 89 -4.33 -9.66 -4.03
C ILE A 89 -2.92 -9.58 -4.59
N PHE A 90 -2.05 -10.48 -4.15
CA PHE A 90 -0.71 -10.59 -4.69
C PHE A 90 -0.37 -12.02 -5.10
N ASN A 91 0.47 -12.12 -6.14
CA ASN A 91 1.13 -13.33 -6.58
C ASN A 91 2.54 -12.96 -7.05
N ARG A 92 3.56 -13.39 -6.31
CA ARG A 92 4.96 -13.00 -6.54
C ARG A 92 5.77 -14.19 -6.96
N ALA A 93 6.45 -14.07 -8.11
CA ALA A 93 7.36 -15.09 -8.58
C ALA A 93 8.73 -14.94 -7.91
N ILE A 94 9.28 -16.07 -7.51
CA ILE A 94 10.62 -16.21 -6.97
C ILE A 94 11.39 -17.09 -7.95
N LEU A 95 12.47 -16.56 -8.51
CA LEU A 95 13.31 -17.24 -9.46
C LEU A 95 14.51 -17.84 -8.74
N VAL A 96 14.65 -19.15 -8.83
CA VAL A 96 15.74 -19.91 -8.20
C VAL A 96 16.66 -20.45 -9.28
N SER A 97 17.94 -20.15 -9.18
CA SER A 97 19.01 -20.69 -10.04
C SER A 97 19.90 -21.63 -9.23
N PHE A 98 20.17 -22.80 -9.77
CA PHE A 98 21.11 -23.76 -9.20
C PHE A 98 22.43 -23.76 -10.00
N SER A 99 23.52 -24.17 -9.36
CA SER A 99 24.87 -24.12 -9.93
C SER A 99 25.07 -24.95 -11.19
N ASP A 100 24.27 -25.96 -11.39
CA ASP A 100 24.39 -26.95 -12.48
C ASP A 100 23.22 -26.88 -13.50
N GLN A 101 22.34 -25.91 -13.38
CA GLN A 101 21.18 -25.76 -14.25
C GLN A 101 21.20 -24.41 -14.95
N THR A 102 20.89 -24.41 -16.24
CA THR A 102 20.68 -23.20 -17.03
C THR A 102 19.28 -22.64 -16.84
N GLU A 103 18.31 -23.50 -16.58
CA GLU A 103 16.92 -23.09 -16.38
C GLU A 103 16.66 -22.70 -14.92
N LYS A 104 15.86 -21.63 -14.75
CA LYS A 104 15.44 -21.15 -13.43
C LYS A 104 14.15 -21.82 -13.00
N THR A 105 14.14 -22.36 -11.80
CA THR A 105 12.90 -22.82 -11.16
C THR A 105 12.08 -21.63 -10.70
N ARG A 106 10.77 -21.64 -10.98
CA ARG A 106 9.82 -20.61 -10.54
C ARG A 106 9.00 -21.10 -9.36
N LEU A 107 9.09 -20.38 -8.25
CA LEU A 107 8.24 -20.58 -7.08
C LEU A 107 7.30 -19.38 -6.98
N PHE A 108 6.14 -19.55 -6.35
CA PHE A 108 5.16 -18.50 -6.19
C PHE A 108 4.76 -18.32 -4.73
N VAL A 109 4.70 -17.07 -4.29
CA VAL A 109 4.11 -16.68 -3.01
C VAL A 109 2.89 -15.80 -3.30
N LYS A 110 1.73 -16.26 -2.85
CA LYS A 110 0.46 -15.57 -3.08
C LYS A 110 -0.30 -15.32 -1.79
N GLY A 111 -1.30 -14.46 -1.85
CA GLY A 111 -2.18 -14.14 -0.73
C GLY A 111 -2.99 -12.90 -0.98
N THR A 112 -3.74 -12.48 0.04
CA THR A 112 -4.54 -11.25 0.03
C THR A 112 -4.16 -10.39 1.23
N VAL A 113 -3.79 -9.15 0.97
CA VAL A 113 -3.54 -8.14 2.01
C VAL A 113 -4.79 -7.28 2.14
N THR A 114 -5.45 -7.30 3.29
CA THR A 114 -6.54 -6.36 3.58
C THR A 114 -5.94 -5.02 4.01
N PRO A 115 -6.64 -3.90 3.71
CA PRO A 115 -6.25 -2.60 4.25
C PRO A 115 -6.11 -2.66 5.77
N GLY A 116 -5.15 -1.93 6.29
CA GLY A 116 -4.90 -1.84 7.73
C GLY A 116 -6.03 -1.13 8.48
N VAL A 117 -6.05 -1.32 9.79
CA VAL A 117 -6.95 -0.55 10.64
C VAL A 117 -6.43 0.88 10.69
N VAL A 118 -7.28 1.80 10.30
CA VAL A 118 -6.96 3.22 10.37
C VAL A 118 -6.72 3.58 11.83
N ARG A 119 -5.48 3.84 12.16
CA ARG A 119 -5.14 4.43 13.44
C ARG A 119 -5.59 5.88 13.36
N LYS A 120 -6.54 6.26 14.23
CA LYS A 120 -6.86 7.68 14.44
C LYS A 120 -5.54 8.39 14.76
N ASP A 121 -5.01 9.11 13.80
CA ASP A 121 -3.79 9.89 14.00
C ASP A 121 -4.14 11.04 14.94
N LYS A 122 -3.58 11.04 16.14
CA LYS A 122 -3.82 12.09 17.14
C LYS A 122 -3.48 13.50 16.62
N SER A 123 -2.67 13.58 15.56
CA SER A 123 -2.36 14.82 14.87
C SER A 123 -3.53 15.35 14.01
N TYR A 124 -4.57 14.52 13.81
CA TYR A 124 -5.78 14.86 13.04
C TYR A 124 -7.02 14.59 13.89
N PRO A 125 -7.28 15.42 14.91
CA PRO A 125 -8.30 15.13 15.93
C PRO A 125 -9.74 15.25 15.42
N TYR A 126 -9.97 15.91 14.28
CA TYR A 126 -11.31 16.13 13.75
C TYR A 126 -11.63 15.08 12.70
N VAL A 127 -12.71 14.32 12.97
CA VAL A 127 -13.13 13.16 12.16
C VAL A 127 -14.40 13.50 11.40
N MET A 128 -14.44 13.19 10.11
CA MET A 128 -15.57 13.36 9.22
C MET A 128 -15.65 12.18 8.28
N GLY A 129 -16.49 11.22 8.63
CA GLY A 129 -16.51 9.96 7.91
C GLY A 129 -15.10 9.38 7.86
N ASP A 130 -14.62 9.10 6.66
CA ASP A 130 -13.27 8.58 6.40
C ASP A 130 -12.19 9.66 6.36
N LEU A 131 -12.54 10.95 6.37
CA LEU A 131 -11.58 12.04 6.37
C LEU A 131 -11.28 12.49 7.80
N GLN A 132 -9.99 12.59 8.14
CA GLN A 132 -9.53 13.25 9.37
C GLN A 132 -8.81 14.54 9.03
N LEU A 133 -9.02 15.58 9.85
CA LEU A 133 -8.44 16.90 9.66
C LEU A 133 -7.60 17.30 10.87
N ARG A 134 -6.54 18.06 10.57
CA ARG A 134 -5.70 18.63 11.61
C ARG A 134 -6.39 19.75 12.37
N THR A 135 -7.25 20.51 11.69
CA THR A 135 -8.05 21.61 12.26
C THR A 135 -9.34 21.80 11.48
N THR A 136 -10.37 22.29 12.12
CA THR A 136 -11.63 22.73 11.50
C THR A 136 -11.78 24.23 11.47
N GLY A 137 -10.85 24.96 12.10
CA GLY A 137 -10.84 26.42 12.15
C GLY A 137 -9.57 27.00 11.54
N ILE A 138 -9.73 27.97 10.67
CA ILE A 138 -8.62 28.77 10.11
C ILE A 138 -8.90 30.23 10.41
N LYS A 139 -7.89 30.90 10.97
CA LYS A 139 -7.90 32.34 11.14
C LYS A 139 -7.18 32.95 9.95
N LEU A 140 -7.91 33.68 9.10
CA LEU A 140 -7.32 34.48 8.03
C LEU A 140 -7.03 35.87 8.59
N LYS A 141 -5.76 36.25 8.60
CA LYS A 141 -5.36 37.61 8.97
C LYS A 141 -5.68 38.56 7.82
N GLN A 142 -6.13 39.78 8.15
CA GLN A 142 -6.25 40.83 7.16
C GLN A 142 -4.84 41.22 6.68
N MET A 143 -4.55 41.00 5.39
CA MET A 143 -3.25 41.30 4.80
C MET A 143 -3.38 42.39 3.75
N ARG A 144 -2.24 43.09 3.51
CA ARG A 144 -2.14 44.16 2.50
C ARG A 144 -2.22 43.66 1.05
N SER A 145 -2.23 42.32 0.81
CA SER A 145 -2.39 41.71 -0.51
C SER A 145 -3.77 41.08 -0.69
N ASN A 146 -4.31 41.16 -1.90
CA ASN A 146 -5.66 40.74 -2.23
C ASN A 146 -5.87 39.20 -2.28
N VAL A 147 -4.84 38.38 -2.05
CA VAL A 147 -4.92 36.92 -2.12
C VAL A 147 -4.29 36.33 -0.88
N GLN A 148 -5.03 35.45 -0.21
CA GLN A 148 -4.55 34.67 0.94
C GLN A 148 -4.75 33.19 0.68
N GLN A 149 -3.72 32.39 0.95
CA GLN A 149 -3.79 30.95 0.90
C GLN A 149 -3.56 30.35 2.28
N GLN A 150 -4.37 29.37 2.64
CA GLN A 150 -4.21 28.56 3.85
C GLN A 150 -4.47 27.10 3.50
N ASN A 151 -3.74 26.20 4.16
CA ASN A 151 -3.86 24.78 3.91
C ASN A 151 -4.31 24.06 5.17
N ILE A 152 -5.28 23.18 5.05
CA ILE A 152 -5.71 22.25 6.11
C ILE A 152 -5.18 20.88 5.77
N MET A 153 -4.31 20.38 6.60
CA MET A 153 -3.80 19.01 6.46
C MET A 153 -4.90 18.01 6.78
N VAL A 154 -5.01 17.01 5.92
CA VAL A 154 -6.01 15.94 6.01
C VAL A 154 -5.37 14.57 5.81
N VAL A 155 -6.08 13.53 6.23
CA VAL A 155 -5.71 12.14 5.95
C VAL A 155 -6.98 11.34 5.68
N ASN A 156 -6.93 10.48 4.65
CA ASN A 156 -7.97 9.49 4.43
C ASN A 156 -7.79 8.37 5.45
N SER A 157 -8.69 8.30 6.40
CA SER A 157 -8.71 7.28 7.43
C SER A 157 -9.61 6.09 7.09
N GLY A 158 -10.17 6.05 5.90
CA GLY A 158 -10.98 4.94 5.41
C GLY A 158 -10.16 3.87 4.69
N ASN A 159 -10.85 2.79 4.34
CA ASN A 159 -10.29 1.64 3.64
C ASN A 159 -10.43 1.72 2.12
N SER A 160 -11.05 2.78 1.61
CA SER A 160 -11.31 3.01 0.19
C SER A 160 -10.74 4.35 -0.26
N PRO A 161 -10.41 4.53 -1.56
CA PRO A 161 -10.05 5.84 -2.08
C PRO A 161 -11.16 6.85 -1.82
N LEU A 162 -10.81 8.00 -1.27
CA LEU A 162 -11.72 9.08 -0.92
C LEU A 162 -11.71 10.14 -2.02
N TYR A 163 -12.86 10.35 -2.63
CA TYR A 163 -13.13 11.43 -3.59
C TYR A 163 -13.84 12.54 -2.84
N THR A 164 -13.23 13.71 -2.76
CA THR A 164 -13.80 14.83 -2.01
C THR A 164 -14.23 15.92 -2.96
N ILE A 165 -15.51 16.25 -2.92
CA ILE A 165 -16.06 17.44 -3.56
C ILE A 165 -16.16 18.52 -2.48
N ILE A 166 -15.52 19.65 -2.70
CA ILE A 166 -15.55 20.79 -1.79
C ILE A 166 -16.48 21.84 -2.39
N GLU A 167 -17.56 22.13 -1.70
CA GLU A 167 -18.49 23.19 -2.10
C GLU A 167 -18.22 24.42 -1.24
N SER A 168 -17.69 25.47 -1.84
CA SER A 168 -17.64 26.80 -1.22
C SER A 168 -18.92 27.57 -1.56
N GLN A 169 -19.60 28.05 -0.53
CA GLN A 169 -20.79 28.88 -0.71
C GLN A 169 -20.45 30.37 -0.91
N ILE A 170 -19.17 30.70 -0.98
CA ILE A 170 -18.69 32.09 -1.03
C ILE A 170 -17.93 32.33 -2.32
N PRO A 171 -18.36 33.28 -3.15
CA PRO A 171 -17.83 33.48 -4.50
C PRO A 171 -16.34 33.85 -4.56
N TYR A 172 -15.80 34.40 -3.47
CA TYR A 172 -14.40 34.85 -3.41
C TYR A 172 -13.47 33.93 -2.62
N VAL A 173 -13.94 32.73 -2.29
CA VAL A 173 -13.13 31.67 -1.65
C VAL A 173 -13.20 30.41 -2.50
N SER A 174 -12.06 29.95 -2.97
CA SER A 174 -11.94 28.60 -3.55
C SER A 174 -11.36 27.65 -2.52
N ALA A 175 -11.79 26.41 -2.60
CA ALA A 175 -11.27 25.32 -1.79
C ALA A 175 -11.04 24.11 -2.68
N THR A 176 -9.86 23.54 -2.63
CA THR A 176 -9.46 22.40 -3.46
C THR A 176 -8.72 21.35 -2.64
N MET A 177 -9.05 20.08 -2.83
CA MET A 177 -8.31 18.96 -2.25
C MET A 177 -7.09 18.61 -3.10
N VAL A 178 -5.94 18.45 -2.46
CA VAL A 178 -4.69 18.06 -3.13
C VAL A 178 -4.05 16.89 -2.37
N PRO A 179 -3.88 15.73 -3.01
CA PRO A 179 -4.44 15.38 -4.33
C PRO A 179 -5.98 15.26 -4.28
N ASN A 180 -6.65 15.34 -5.44
CA ASN A 180 -8.11 15.27 -5.57
C ASN A 180 -8.70 13.90 -5.16
N ILE A 181 -7.87 12.87 -5.10
CA ILE A 181 -8.20 11.52 -4.64
C ILE A 181 -7.18 11.15 -3.58
N LEU A 182 -7.65 10.84 -2.37
CA LEU A 182 -6.83 10.32 -1.29
C LEU A 182 -6.97 8.80 -1.20
N LYS A 183 -5.90 8.07 -1.43
CA LYS A 183 -5.85 6.63 -1.17
C LYS A 183 -5.99 6.35 0.34
N PRO A 184 -6.35 5.14 0.76
CA PRO A 184 -6.32 4.75 2.17
C PRO A 184 -5.00 5.12 2.84
N ASN A 185 -5.07 5.72 4.02
CA ASN A 185 -3.92 6.23 4.81
C ASN A 185 -3.07 7.33 4.13
N GLN A 186 -3.51 7.84 2.99
CA GLN A 186 -2.80 8.93 2.30
C GLN A 186 -3.12 10.27 2.97
N LYS A 187 -2.07 11.06 3.18
CA LYS A 187 -2.16 12.45 3.61
C LYS A 187 -2.33 13.36 2.40
N GLY A 188 -3.05 14.45 2.62
CA GLY A 188 -3.27 15.50 1.63
C GLY A 188 -3.53 16.83 2.32
N GLU A 189 -3.98 17.80 1.55
CA GLU A 189 -4.35 19.11 2.06
C GLU A 189 -5.56 19.69 1.35
N ILE A 190 -6.37 20.44 2.07
CA ILE A 190 -7.38 21.31 1.51
C ILE A 190 -6.75 22.68 1.39
N GLN A 191 -6.53 23.13 0.14
CA GLN A 191 -6.03 24.44 -0.17
C GLN A 191 -7.21 25.41 -0.24
N LEU A 192 -7.18 26.42 0.62
CA LEU A 192 -8.16 27.50 0.68
C LEU A 192 -7.52 28.77 0.14
N ILE A 193 -8.11 29.36 -0.90
CA ILE A 193 -7.63 30.60 -1.51
C ILE A 193 -8.76 31.62 -1.43
N ARG A 194 -8.48 32.75 -0.77
CA ARG A 194 -9.36 33.91 -0.70
C ARG A 194 -8.86 34.99 -1.65
N TYR A 195 -9.72 35.46 -2.55
CA TYR A 195 -9.37 36.40 -3.63
C TYR A 195 -9.71 37.86 -3.34
N ALA A 196 -10.58 38.13 -2.36
CA ALA A 196 -10.98 39.51 -2.03
C ALA A 196 -11.29 39.69 -0.56
N ASP A 197 -11.04 40.88 -0.05
CA ASP A 197 -11.32 41.30 1.32
C ASP A 197 -12.61 42.15 1.37
N LYS A 198 -13.73 41.55 0.89
CA LYS A 198 -15.01 42.30 0.81
C LYS A 198 -15.85 42.25 2.07
N ASP A 199 -15.59 41.34 2.99
CA ASP A 199 -16.41 41.18 4.18
C ASP A 199 -15.58 41.08 5.46
N LYS A 200 -15.89 41.95 6.39
CA LYS A 200 -15.39 41.92 7.77
C LYS A 200 -16.16 40.81 8.50
N ASP A 201 -15.44 39.88 9.12
CA ASP A 201 -15.94 38.91 10.10
C ASP A 201 -17.09 37.99 9.64
N ARG A 202 -16.83 37.11 8.66
CA ARG A 202 -17.76 36.02 8.35
C ARG A 202 -17.16 34.64 8.60
N THR A 203 -17.99 33.77 9.19
CA THR A 203 -17.74 32.33 9.24
C THR A 203 -18.01 31.73 7.85
N ILE A 204 -16.99 31.14 7.24
CA ILE A 204 -17.11 30.47 5.95
C ILE A 204 -17.35 28.98 6.22
N CYS A 205 -18.49 28.46 5.78
CA CYS A 205 -18.77 27.03 5.84
C CYS A 205 -18.39 26.39 4.52
N ILE A 206 -17.52 25.38 4.58
CA ILE A 206 -17.17 24.55 3.43
C ILE A 206 -17.80 23.18 3.68
N ARG A 207 -18.57 22.71 2.70
CA ARG A 207 -19.13 21.36 2.74
C ARG A 207 -18.18 20.42 2.01
N LEU A 208 -17.84 19.32 2.65
CA LEU A 208 -17.18 18.21 2.02
C LEU A 208 -18.21 17.12 1.72
N LYS A 209 -18.26 16.67 0.48
CA LYS A 209 -19.03 15.49 0.07
C LYS A 209 -18.06 14.37 -0.17
N GLU A 210 -18.23 13.28 0.54
CA GLU A 210 -17.50 12.03 0.28
C GLU A 210 -18.20 11.27 -0.86
N ASN A 211 -17.39 10.74 -1.76
CA ASN A 211 -17.78 9.79 -2.82
C ASN A 211 -19.01 10.21 -3.61
N ALA A 212 -18.80 10.89 -4.73
CA ALA A 212 -19.84 11.40 -5.62
C ALA A 212 -20.87 10.36 -6.11
N HIS A 213 -20.66 9.06 -5.87
CA HIS A 213 -21.51 7.95 -6.29
C HIS A 213 -22.33 7.30 -5.15
N GLN A 214 -22.10 7.65 -3.88
CA GLN A 214 -22.90 7.17 -2.77
C GLN A 214 -23.69 8.34 -2.16
N GLN A 215 -25.02 8.20 -2.12
CA GLN A 215 -25.96 9.19 -1.58
C GLN A 215 -25.83 9.41 -0.05
N ASN A 216 -24.85 8.86 0.61
CA ASN A 216 -24.62 9.05 2.02
C ASN A 216 -23.71 10.26 2.24
N VAL A 217 -24.36 11.37 2.57
CA VAL A 217 -23.71 12.60 3.04
C VAL A 217 -23.06 12.31 4.40
N ALA A 218 -21.81 11.91 4.42
CA ALA A 218 -21.03 11.90 5.64
C ALA A 218 -20.77 13.36 6.05
N GLY A 219 -21.46 13.80 7.07
CA GLY A 219 -21.22 15.02 7.86
C GLY A 219 -20.90 16.32 7.12
N LYS A 220 -21.56 17.38 7.52
CA LYS A 220 -21.20 18.76 7.15
C LYS A 220 -19.99 19.17 7.98
N ILE A 221 -18.84 19.49 7.36
CA ILE A 221 -17.82 20.30 8.03
C ILE A 221 -18.17 21.76 7.82
N SER A 222 -18.33 22.45 8.90
CA SER A 222 -18.27 23.89 8.90
C SER A 222 -16.83 24.27 9.21
N ILE A 223 -16.03 24.59 8.18
CA ILE A 223 -14.75 25.24 8.40
C ILE A 223 -15.06 26.69 8.69
N ILE A 224 -14.87 27.09 9.94
CA ILE A 224 -15.08 28.46 10.38
C ILE A 224 -13.79 29.22 10.08
N ILE A 225 -13.85 30.13 9.11
CA ILE A 225 -12.77 31.09 8.86
C ILE A 225 -13.16 32.36 9.59
N THR A 226 -12.47 32.67 10.69
CA THR A 226 -12.65 33.94 11.41
C THR A 226 -11.56 34.90 10.95
N SER A 227 -11.95 36.12 10.54
CA SER A 227 -11.02 37.22 10.38
C SER A 227 -10.80 37.86 11.76
N GLU A 228 -9.57 37.85 12.27
CA GLU A 228 -9.22 38.65 13.44
C GLU A 228 -8.89 40.09 12.99
N LYS A 229 -9.57 41.06 13.58
CA LYS A 229 -9.07 42.44 13.56
C LYS A 229 -7.73 42.47 14.26
N CYS A 230 -6.66 42.89 13.58
CA CYS A 230 -5.47 43.36 14.25
C CYS A 230 -5.88 44.59 15.07
N THR A 231 -6.09 44.44 16.36
CA THR A 231 -6.00 45.54 17.29
C THR A 231 -4.54 46.00 17.30
N GLN A 232 -4.33 47.27 17.02
CA GLN A 232 -3.06 48.00 17.14
C GLN A 232 -2.43 47.85 18.52
#